data_28b789efbcc448746a51b9877870b160
#
_entry.id   28b789efbcc448746a51b9877870b160
#
_cell.length_a   1.000
_cell.length_b   1.000
_cell.length_c   1.000
_cell.angle_alpha   90.00
_cell.angle_beta   90.00
_cell.angle_gamma   90.00
#
_symmetry.space_group_name_H-M   'P 1'
#
loop_
_entity.id
_entity.type
_entity.pdbx_description
1 polymer ?
#
loop_
_entity_poly.entity_id
_entity_poly.type
_entity_poly.pdbx_seq_one_letter_code
_entity_poly.pdbx_strand_id
1 'polypeptide(L)'
;ASDVYKRQFHDDSTPSMKLDRRYYCFGCGATGDVIDFVSQLRGIGSKEAAILLAQDFAIPYEDSAGKTNRPRQQNTDEQNYQHMERYCSRVLLDYYQLLCRWKEDYAPQTPENGYHPRFVEALQKLSLVEYLLDELLCGDIQARASVVIEYGEEVRKIEQRMAELAAADEAAAQNAGRQHGTADER
;
A
#
# COMPACT_ATOMS: atom_id res chain seq x y z
N ALA A 1 -4.60 2.79 -17.20
CA ALA A 1 -4.91 1.38 -16.89
C ALA A 1 -6.33 0.96 -17.33
N SER A 2 -7.24 1.93 -17.47
CA SER A 2 -8.67 1.65 -17.77
C SER A 2 -8.94 1.12 -19.19
N ASP A 3 -8.06 1.38 -20.16
CA ASP A 3 -8.34 1.10 -21.59
C ASP A 3 -7.95 -0.31 -22.05
N VAL A 4 -7.06 -1.00 -21.33
CA VAL A 4 -6.60 -2.34 -21.70
C VAL A 4 -7.71 -3.38 -21.52
N TYR A 5 -8.54 -3.27 -20.49
CA TYR A 5 -9.63 -4.21 -20.22
C TYR A 5 -10.86 -4.02 -21.11
N LYS A 6 -11.00 -2.86 -21.73
CA LYS A 6 -12.17 -2.51 -22.55
C LYS A 6 -12.17 -3.16 -23.93
N ARG A 7 -11.06 -3.77 -24.35
CA ARG A 7 -10.86 -4.40 -25.68
C ARG A 7 -10.84 -5.93 -25.65
N GLN A 8 -11.11 -6.57 -24.49
CA GLN A 8 -10.81 -8.00 -24.34
C GLN A 8 -11.90 -8.95 -24.80
N PHE A 9 -13.13 -8.50 -25.04
CA PHE A 9 -14.24 -9.37 -25.47
C PHE A 9 -14.49 -9.37 -26.98
N HIS A 10 -14.01 -8.38 -27.70
CA HIS A 10 -14.07 -8.29 -29.16
C HIS A 10 -13.04 -7.28 -29.65
N ASP A 11 -12.68 -7.38 -30.92
CA ASP A 11 -11.72 -6.46 -31.56
C ASP A 11 -12.42 -5.13 -31.81
N ASP A 12 -12.23 -4.18 -30.89
CA ASP A 12 -12.83 -2.84 -30.93
C ASP A 12 -11.76 -1.77 -31.04
N SER A 13 -11.88 -0.90 -31.99
CA SER A 13 -10.97 0.22 -32.18
C SER A 13 -11.17 1.32 -31.12
N THR A 14 -12.35 1.37 -30.49
CA THR A 14 -12.69 2.34 -29.44
C THR A 14 -13.18 1.62 -28.18
N PRO A 15 -12.59 1.92 -27.00
CA PRO A 15 -13.00 1.29 -25.75
C PRO A 15 -14.46 1.60 -25.42
N SER A 16 -15.34 0.59 -25.50
CA SER A 16 -16.78 0.75 -25.35
C SER A 16 -17.39 0.04 -24.14
N MET A 17 -16.59 -0.38 -23.15
CA MET A 17 -17.07 -1.08 -21.96
C MET A 17 -17.22 -0.15 -20.75
N LYS A 18 -18.39 -0.22 -20.11
CA LYS A 18 -18.64 0.38 -18.78
C LYS A 18 -18.45 -0.70 -17.71
N LEU A 19 -17.66 -0.40 -16.68
CA LEU A 19 -17.42 -1.25 -15.51
C LEU A 19 -17.92 -0.54 -14.27
N ASP A 20 -18.84 -1.19 -13.56
CA ASP A 20 -19.37 -0.78 -12.26
C ASP A 20 -19.63 -2.06 -11.44
N ARG A 21 -20.71 -2.20 -10.71
CA ARG A 21 -21.13 -3.47 -10.07
C ARG A 21 -21.43 -4.56 -11.10
N ARG A 22 -21.75 -4.18 -12.31
CA ARG A 22 -21.91 -5.05 -13.50
C ARG A 22 -21.16 -4.41 -14.65
N TYR A 23 -20.69 -5.25 -15.58
CA TYR A 23 -20.14 -4.72 -16.83
C TYR A 23 -21.18 -4.68 -17.93
N TYR A 24 -21.01 -3.74 -18.84
CA TYR A 24 -21.77 -3.65 -20.07
C TYR A 24 -20.87 -3.17 -21.20
N CYS A 25 -20.81 -3.97 -22.27
CA CYS A 25 -20.06 -3.61 -23.46
C CYS A 25 -21.02 -3.06 -24.54
N PHE A 26 -20.86 -1.80 -24.91
CA PHE A 26 -21.70 -1.16 -25.93
C PHE A 26 -21.41 -1.67 -27.34
N GLY A 27 -20.21 -2.27 -27.57
CA GLY A 27 -19.84 -2.79 -28.88
C GLY A 27 -20.51 -4.12 -29.22
N CYS A 28 -20.49 -5.08 -28.29
CA CYS A 28 -21.08 -6.43 -28.52
C CYS A 28 -22.32 -6.71 -27.68
N GLY A 29 -22.76 -5.81 -26.81
CA GLY A 29 -23.92 -6.02 -25.93
C GLY A 29 -23.68 -6.98 -24.77
N ALA A 30 -22.46 -7.48 -24.57
CA ALA A 30 -22.14 -8.37 -23.46
C ALA A 30 -22.33 -7.66 -22.13
N THR A 31 -22.99 -8.33 -21.20
CA THR A 31 -23.27 -7.81 -19.86
C THR A 31 -23.23 -8.96 -18.85
N GLY A 32 -22.89 -8.66 -17.61
CA GLY A 32 -22.85 -9.64 -16.55
C GLY A 32 -22.29 -9.08 -15.24
N ASP A 33 -22.11 -9.98 -14.29
CA ASP A 33 -21.43 -9.68 -13.03
C ASP A 33 -19.92 -9.99 -13.11
N VAL A 34 -19.23 -9.97 -11.99
CA VAL A 34 -17.79 -10.24 -11.93
C VAL A 34 -17.45 -11.67 -12.33
N ILE A 35 -18.34 -12.64 -12.03
CA ILE A 35 -18.14 -14.04 -12.38
C ILE A 35 -18.28 -14.22 -13.89
N ASP A 36 -19.30 -13.63 -14.49
CA ASP A 36 -19.50 -13.64 -15.95
C ASP A 36 -18.34 -12.96 -16.67
N PHE A 37 -17.82 -11.87 -16.12
CA PHE A 37 -16.66 -11.18 -16.65
C PHE A 37 -15.42 -12.08 -16.71
N VAL A 38 -15.07 -12.73 -15.59
CA VAL A 38 -13.91 -13.63 -15.51
C VAL A 38 -14.12 -14.88 -16.35
N SER A 39 -15.33 -15.42 -16.39
CA SER A 39 -15.70 -16.55 -17.24
C SER A 39 -15.42 -16.26 -18.72
N GLN A 40 -15.86 -15.12 -19.22
CA GLN A 40 -15.63 -14.70 -20.60
C GLN A 40 -14.15 -14.36 -20.86
N LEU A 41 -13.51 -13.65 -19.93
CA LEU A 41 -12.12 -13.24 -20.05
C LEU A 41 -11.15 -14.44 -20.14
N ARG A 42 -11.43 -15.49 -19.37
CA ARG A 42 -10.59 -16.69 -19.28
C ARG A 42 -11.08 -17.82 -20.18
N GLY A 43 -12.27 -17.71 -20.79
CA GLY A 43 -12.87 -18.78 -21.58
C GLY A 43 -13.22 -20.03 -20.76
N ILE A 44 -13.58 -19.85 -19.48
CA ILE A 44 -13.90 -20.91 -18.51
C ILE A 44 -15.38 -20.87 -18.12
N GLY A 45 -15.89 -21.94 -17.51
CA GLY A 45 -17.26 -21.98 -17.01
C GLY A 45 -17.49 -21.03 -15.81
N SER A 46 -18.74 -20.57 -15.60
CA SER A 46 -19.08 -19.67 -14.49
C SER A 46 -18.74 -20.28 -13.10
N LYS A 47 -18.88 -21.61 -12.95
CA LYS A 47 -18.48 -22.31 -11.71
C LYS A 47 -16.96 -22.21 -11.47
N GLU A 48 -16.16 -22.44 -12.51
CA GLU A 48 -14.70 -22.35 -12.44
C GLU A 48 -14.24 -20.92 -12.22
N ALA A 49 -14.89 -19.94 -12.84
CA ALA A 49 -14.66 -18.52 -12.62
C ALA A 49 -14.97 -18.11 -11.18
N ALA A 50 -16.08 -18.60 -10.60
CA ALA A 50 -16.43 -18.36 -9.21
C ALA A 50 -15.41 -18.97 -8.23
N ILE A 51 -14.93 -20.18 -8.49
CA ILE A 51 -13.90 -20.85 -7.70
C ILE A 51 -12.58 -20.08 -7.79
N LEU A 52 -12.18 -19.67 -8.99
CA LEU A 52 -10.97 -18.87 -9.20
C LEU A 52 -11.03 -17.56 -8.41
N LEU A 53 -12.14 -16.83 -8.50
CA LEU A 53 -12.34 -15.60 -7.73
C LEU A 53 -12.34 -15.86 -6.21
N ALA A 54 -12.97 -16.93 -5.76
CA ALA A 54 -12.97 -17.31 -4.35
C ALA A 54 -11.55 -17.60 -3.84
N GLN A 55 -10.72 -18.24 -4.67
CA GLN A 55 -9.31 -18.49 -4.36
C GLN A 55 -8.48 -17.20 -4.33
N ASP A 56 -8.62 -16.34 -5.34
CA ASP A 56 -7.87 -15.09 -5.47
C ASP A 56 -8.19 -14.10 -4.33
N PHE A 57 -9.46 -14.08 -3.89
CA PHE A 57 -9.90 -13.20 -2.80
C PHE A 57 -9.99 -13.89 -1.43
N ALA A 58 -9.48 -15.12 -1.31
CA ALA A 58 -9.51 -15.92 -0.08
C ALA A 58 -10.93 -16.05 0.54
N ILE A 59 -11.96 -16.14 -0.30
CA ILE A 59 -13.35 -16.31 0.13
C ILE A 59 -13.58 -17.80 0.40
N PRO A 60 -14.01 -18.20 1.61
CA PRO A 60 -14.35 -19.59 1.89
C PRO A 60 -15.61 -19.99 1.10
N TYR A 61 -15.57 -21.16 0.45
CA TYR A 61 -16.71 -21.71 -0.26
C TYR A 61 -16.88 -23.21 0.05
N GLU A 62 -18.11 -23.70 -0.04
CA GLU A 62 -18.43 -25.12 0.09
C GLU A 62 -18.50 -25.75 -1.31
N ASP A 63 -17.72 -26.80 -1.53
CA ASP A 63 -17.85 -27.61 -2.73
C ASP A 63 -19.03 -28.58 -2.56
N SER A 64 -19.65 -29.00 -3.66
CA SER A 64 -20.81 -29.90 -3.72
C SER A 64 -20.63 -31.24 -2.99
N ALA A 65 -19.44 -31.51 -2.47
CA ALA A 65 -19.09 -32.67 -1.67
C ALA A 65 -19.12 -32.41 -0.13
N GLY A 66 -19.63 -31.24 0.33
CA GLY A 66 -19.71 -30.92 1.77
C GLY A 66 -18.38 -30.68 2.47
N LYS A 67 -17.30 -30.54 1.69
CA LYS A 67 -15.98 -30.17 2.24
C LYS A 67 -15.81 -28.67 2.11
N THR A 68 -15.72 -27.98 3.23
CA THR A 68 -15.34 -26.56 3.28
C THR A 68 -13.91 -26.44 2.77
N ASN A 69 -13.74 -26.08 1.51
CA ASN A 69 -12.45 -25.66 1.00
C ASN A 69 -12.18 -24.25 1.50
N ARG A 70 -11.51 -24.14 2.62
CA ARG A 70 -10.83 -22.88 2.96
C ARG A 70 -9.63 -22.76 2.02
N PRO A 71 -9.56 -21.75 1.19
CA PRO A 71 -8.36 -21.54 0.37
C PRO A 71 -7.19 -21.47 1.37
N ARG A 72 -6.31 -22.45 1.31
CA ARG A 72 -5.02 -22.33 1.98
C ARG A 72 -4.31 -21.22 1.22
N GLN A 73 -4.21 -20.06 1.85
CA GLN A 73 -3.48 -18.91 1.35
C GLN A 73 -2.02 -19.34 1.16
N GLN A 74 -1.75 -20.01 0.04
CA GLN A 74 -0.40 -20.14 -0.46
C GLN A 74 -0.10 -18.77 -1.07
N ASN A 75 0.42 -17.87 -0.22
CA ASN A 75 1.05 -16.69 -0.76
C ASN A 75 2.15 -17.19 -1.69
N THR A 76 1.95 -17.04 -2.97
CA THR A 76 3.01 -17.30 -3.95
C THR A 76 4.15 -16.34 -3.63
N ASP A 77 5.38 -16.70 -3.95
CA ASP A 77 6.53 -15.83 -3.73
C ASP A 77 6.33 -14.44 -4.35
N GLU A 78 5.60 -14.39 -5.46
CA GLU A 78 5.20 -13.15 -6.10
C GLU A 78 4.23 -12.30 -5.26
N GLN A 79 3.24 -12.92 -4.61
CA GLN A 79 2.32 -12.20 -3.70
C GLN A 79 3.05 -11.69 -2.45
N ASN A 80 3.98 -12.48 -1.93
CA ASN A 80 4.83 -12.08 -0.81
C ASN A 80 5.71 -10.89 -1.19
N TYR A 81 6.31 -10.93 -2.40
CA TYR A 81 7.09 -9.83 -2.92
C TYR A 81 6.25 -8.55 -3.08
N GLN A 82 5.09 -8.63 -3.73
CA GLN A 82 4.18 -7.49 -3.91
C GLN A 82 3.71 -6.92 -2.57
N HIS A 83 3.49 -7.78 -1.56
CA HIS A 83 3.16 -7.33 -0.21
C HIS A 83 4.31 -6.54 0.41
N MET A 84 5.54 -7.06 0.32
CA MET A 84 6.72 -6.38 0.85
C MET A 84 7.04 -5.08 0.11
N GLU A 85 6.87 -5.04 -1.21
CA GLU A 85 7.05 -3.82 -2.01
C GLU A 85 6.09 -2.70 -1.56
N ARG A 86 4.80 -3.02 -1.39
CA ARG A 86 3.79 -2.07 -0.88
C ARG A 86 4.08 -1.64 0.55
N TYR A 87 4.52 -2.58 1.38
CA TYR A 87 4.91 -2.29 2.75
C TYR A 87 6.08 -1.30 2.80
N CYS A 88 7.16 -1.56 2.06
CA CYS A 88 8.31 -0.67 1.98
C CYS A 88 7.92 0.73 1.46
N SER A 89 7.12 0.78 0.39
CA SER A 89 6.66 2.06 -0.17
C SER A 89 5.86 2.88 0.83
N ARG A 90 4.94 2.26 1.56
CA ARG A 90 4.12 2.94 2.58
C ARG A 90 5.00 3.49 3.71
N VAL A 91 5.83 2.65 4.31
CA VAL A 91 6.65 3.06 5.46
C VAL A 91 7.65 4.16 5.07
N LEU A 92 8.29 4.04 3.90
CA LEU A 92 9.20 5.07 3.41
C LEU A 92 8.47 6.38 3.09
N LEU A 93 7.25 6.34 2.57
CA LEU A 93 6.45 7.54 2.32
C LEU A 93 6.06 8.25 3.63
N ASP A 94 5.60 7.48 4.63
CA ASP A 94 5.26 8.02 5.95
C ASP A 94 6.50 8.65 6.61
N TYR A 95 7.65 8.00 6.51
CA TYR A 95 8.91 8.51 7.03
C TYR A 95 9.39 9.75 6.27
N TYR A 96 9.28 9.78 4.95
CA TYR A 96 9.58 10.96 4.14
C TYR A 96 8.79 12.18 4.57
N GLN A 97 7.47 12.02 4.75
CA GLN A 97 6.60 13.09 5.23
C GLN A 97 6.99 13.57 6.64
N LEU A 98 7.38 12.65 7.51
CA LEU A 98 7.85 12.97 8.85
C LEU A 98 9.16 13.78 8.80
N LEU A 99 10.13 13.35 7.99
CA LEU A 99 11.41 14.04 7.81
C LEU A 99 11.22 15.44 7.20
N CYS A 100 10.32 15.61 6.23
CA CYS A 100 9.99 16.94 5.68
C CYS A 100 9.45 17.87 6.77
N ARG A 101 8.51 17.41 7.58
CA ARG A 101 8.00 18.19 8.72
C ARG A 101 9.11 18.53 9.72
N TRP A 102 9.97 17.58 10.06
CA TRP A 102 11.09 17.83 10.99
C TRP A 102 12.09 18.85 10.44
N LYS A 103 12.32 18.84 9.13
CA LYS A 103 13.18 19.82 8.47
C LYS A 103 12.64 21.24 8.59
N GLU A 104 11.30 21.40 8.58
CA GLU A 104 10.64 22.69 8.72
C GLU A 104 10.49 23.10 10.19
N ASP A 105 9.93 22.23 11.03
CA ASP A 105 9.57 22.54 12.43
C ASP A 105 10.78 22.75 13.33
N TYR A 106 11.89 22.05 13.08
CA TYR A 106 13.10 22.09 13.90
C TYR A 106 14.26 22.82 13.23
N ALA A 107 14.00 23.58 12.17
CA ALA A 107 15.03 24.40 11.53
C ALA A 107 15.59 25.44 12.53
N PRO A 108 16.92 25.60 12.64
CA PRO A 108 17.52 26.56 13.54
C PRO A 108 17.16 27.99 13.12
N GLN A 109 16.59 28.75 14.02
CA GLN A 109 16.21 30.15 13.76
C GLN A 109 17.40 31.11 13.82
N THR A 110 18.45 30.74 14.54
CA THR A 110 19.68 31.53 14.66
C THR A 110 20.91 30.61 14.59
N PRO A 111 22.05 31.08 14.06
CA PRO A 111 23.29 30.29 13.97
C PRO A 111 23.85 29.79 15.29
N GLU A 112 23.50 30.47 16.40
CA GLU A 112 23.95 30.16 17.76
C GLU A 112 23.15 29.02 18.40
N ASN A 113 21.96 28.74 17.91
CA ASN A 113 21.14 27.65 18.40
C ASN A 113 21.69 26.32 17.81
N GLY A 114 22.09 25.41 18.68
CA GLY A 114 22.52 24.07 18.26
C GLY A 114 21.43 23.38 17.42
N TYR A 115 21.84 22.46 16.56
CA TYR A 115 20.91 21.72 15.70
C TYR A 115 20.09 20.74 16.54
N HIS A 116 18.76 20.79 16.37
CA HIS A 116 17.88 19.81 16.97
C HIS A 116 18.12 18.41 16.37
N PRO A 117 18.16 17.32 17.15
CA PRO A 117 18.41 15.96 16.61
C PRO A 117 17.51 15.55 15.46
N ARG A 118 16.21 15.89 15.51
CA ARG A 118 15.24 15.60 14.44
C ARG A 118 15.57 16.35 13.14
N PHE A 119 16.08 17.56 13.23
CA PHE A 119 16.53 18.33 12.06
C PHE A 119 17.76 17.69 11.43
N VAL A 120 18.74 17.27 12.24
CA VAL A 120 19.95 16.59 11.75
C VAL A 120 19.58 15.27 11.05
N GLU A 121 18.70 14.48 11.65
CA GLU A 121 18.21 13.25 11.07
C GLU A 121 17.50 13.51 9.73
N ALA A 122 16.67 14.53 9.64
CA ALA A 122 16.01 14.92 8.39
C ALA A 122 17.03 15.24 7.29
N LEU A 123 18.03 16.02 7.59
CA LEU A 123 19.08 16.35 6.61
C LEU A 123 19.89 15.13 6.14
N GLN A 124 20.13 14.18 7.04
CA GLN A 124 20.93 12.99 6.73
C GLN A 124 20.15 11.93 5.93
N LYS A 125 18.85 11.81 6.20
CA LYS A 125 18.04 10.70 5.68
C LYS A 125 17.17 11.05 4.48
N LEU A 126 16.78 12.32 4.29
CA LEU A 126 15.88 12.74 3.23
C LEU A 126 16.31 12.26 1.84
N SER A 127 17.56 12.52 1.46
CA SER A 127 18.03 12.16 0.11
C SER A 127 18.05 10.65 -0.15
N LEU A 128 18.35 9.84 0.87
CA LEU A 128 18.30 8.39 0.76
C LEU A 128 16.86 7.90 0.62
N VAL A 129 15.95 8.40 1.46
CA VAL A 129 14.54 7.99 1.44
C VAL A 129 13.87 8.41 0.13
N GLU A 130 14.18 9.59 -0.39
CA GLU A 130 13.72 10.09 -1.69
C GLU A 130 14.20 9.17 -2.82
N TYR A 131 15.49 8.82 -2.85
CA TYR A 131 16.03 7.87 -3.81
C TYR A 131 15.32 6.51 -3.76
N LEU A 132 15.12 5.94 -2.56
CA LEU A 132 14.46 4.64 -2.42
C LEU A 132 12.99 4.68 -2.86
N LEU A 133 12.29 5.79 -2.61
CA LEU A 133 10.93 6.00 -3.10
C LEU A 133 10.88 6.11 -4.62
N ASP A 134 11.80 6.83 -5.23
CA ASP A 134 11.90 6.94 -6.69
C ASP A 134 12.15 5.57 -7.34
N GLU A 135 13.04 4.76 -6.77
CA GLU A 135 13.28 3.39 -7.25
C GLU A 135 12.03 2.50 -7.12
N LEU A 136 11.28 2.60 -6.02
CA LEU A 136 10.05 1.83 -5.83
C LEU A 136 8.90 2.28 -6.73
N LEU A 137 8.82 3.58 -7.08
CA LEU A 137 7.73 4.14 -7.87
C LEU A 137 7.99 4.12 -9.37
N CYS A 138 9.23 4.40 -9.79
CA CYS A 138 9.61 4.60 -11.17
C CYS A 138 10.62 3.57 -11.70
N GLY A 139 11.27 2.82 -10.80
CA GLY A 139 12.28 1.82 -11.15
C GLY A 139 11.71 0.60 -11.88
N ASP A 140 12.56 -0.10 -12.57
CA ASP A 140 12.23 -1.38 -13.18
C ASP A 140 12.07 -2.49 -12.10
N ILE A 141 11.68 -3.69 -12.50
CA ILE A 141 11.45 -4.81 -11.57
C ILE A 141 12.72 -5.14 -10.77
N GLN A 142 13.92 -5.00 -11.37
CA GLN A 142 15.18 -5.32 -10.69
C GLN A 142 15.51 -4.26 -9.63
N ALA A 143 15.37 -2.99 -9.97
CA ALA A 143 15.57 -1.87 -9.05
C ALA A 143 14.64 -1.98 -7.83
N ARG A 144 13.34 -2.20 -8.06
CA ARG A 144 12.36 -2.39 -6.98
C ARG A 144 12.67 -3.60 -6.11
N ALA A 145 13.06 -4.72 -6.72
CA ALA A 145 13.43 -5.92 -5.98
C ALA A 145 14.70 -5.69 -5.13
N SER A 146 15.69 -4.96 -5.65
CA SER A 146 16.87 -4.60 -4.88
C SER A 146 16.54 -3.78 -3.65
N VAL A 147 15.66 -2.79 -3.75
CA VAL A 147 15.21 -2.00 -2.59
C VAL A 147 14.56 -2.88 -1.53
N VAL A 148 13.65 -3.78 -1.93
CA VAL A 148 12.96 -4.67 -0.98
C VAL A 148 13.92 -5.62 -0.29
N ILE A 149 14.90 -6.18 -1.01
CA ILE A 149 15.85 -7.16 -0.48
C ILE A 149 16.90 -6.48 0.41
N GLU A 150 17.48 -5.38 -0.05
CA GLU A 150 18.59 -4.73 0.63
C GLU A 150 18.13 -3.86 1.80
N TYR A 151 17.01 -3.18 1.66
CA TYR A 151 16.53 -2.20 2.65
C TYR A 151 15.32 -2.67 3.46
N GLY A 152 14.75 -3.85 3.20
CA GLY A 152 13.55 -4.33 3.90
C GLY A 152 13.70 -4.39 5.41
N GLU A 153 14.87 -4.80 5.93
CA GLU A 153 15.15 -4.80 7.37
C GLU A 153 15.31 -3.39 7.94
N GLU A 154 15.91 -2.48 7.18
CA GLU A 154 16.05 -1.09 7.61
C GLU A 154 14.69 -0.38 7.65
N VAL A 155 13.82 -0.68 6.68
CA VAL A 155 12.44 -0.17 6.64
C VAL A 155 11.65 -0.63 7.88
N ARG A 156 11.82 -1.86 8.35
CA ARG A 156 11.18 -2.34 9.59
C ARG A 156 11.67 -1.57 10.82
N LYS A 157 12.96 -1.29 10.90
CA LYS A 157 13.54 -0.47 11.99
C LYS A 157 13.02 0.95 11.94
N ILE A 158 12.84 1.52 10.75
CA ILE A 158 12.25 2.84 10.56
C ILE A 158 10.81 2.86 11.09
N GLU A 159 9.98 1.87 10.72
CA GLU A 159 8.59 1.77 11.20
C GLU A 159 8.53 1.67 12.73
N GLN A 160 9.34 0.79 13.33
CA GLN A 160 9.41 0.66 14.78
C GLN A 160 9.82 1.98 15.45
N ARG A 161 10.84 2.65 14.92
CA ARG A 161 11.30 3.94 15.44
C ARG A 161 10.22 5.02 15.34
N MET A 162 9.50 5.10 14.22
CA MET A 162 8.37 6.04 14.09
C MET A 162 7.28 5.77 15.11
N ALA A 163 6.96 4.51 15.38
CA ALA A 163 5.98 4.13 16.39
C ALA A 163 6.44 4.51 17.81
N GLU A 164 7.71 4.29 18.15
CA GLU A 164 8.29 4.68 19.44
C GLU A 164 8.26 6.20 19.62
N LEU A 165 8.60 6.96 18.59
CA LEU A 165 8.55 8.42 18.61
C LEU A 165 7.13 8.96 18.78
N ALA A 166 6.16 8.39 18.07
CA ALA A 166 4.76 8.77 18.20
C ALA A 166 4.24 8.51 19.62
N ALA A 167 4.56 7.35 20.20
CA ALA A 167 4.20 7.03 21.59
C ALA A 167 4.85 7.97 22.61
N ALA A 168 6.11 8.37 22.39
CA ALA A 168 6.81 9.33 23.25
C ALA A 168 6.20 10.74 23.16
N ASP A 169 5.86 11.20 21.96
CA ASP A 169 5.23 12.50 21.74
C ASP A 169 3.81 12.54 22.36
N GLU A 170 3.03 11.45 22.26
CA GLU A 170 1.72 11.32 22.92
C GLU A 170 1.84 11.34 24.44
N ALA A 171 2.80 10.62 25.02
CA ALA A 171 3.04 10.63 26.46
C ALA A 171 3.46 12.00 26.98
N ALA A 172 4.29 12.73 26.22
CA ALA A 172 4.68 14.09 26.55
C ALA A 172 3.49 15.06 26.52
N ALA A 173 2.62 14.95 25.52
CA ALA A 173 1.41 15.75 25.39
C ALA A 173 0.42 15.50 26.56
N GLN A 174 0.22 14.23 26.96
CA GLN A 174 -0.62 13.88 28.10
C GLN A 174 -0.09 14.43 29.42
N ASN A 175 1.23 14.40 29.62
CA ASN A 175 1.86 14.95 30.84
C ASN A 175 1.76 16.49 30.89
N ALA A 176 1.91 17.18 29.76
CA ALA A 176 1.71 18.61 29.67
C ALA A 176 0.27 19.04 29.99
N GLY A 177 -0.73 18.28 29.49
CA GLY A 177 -2.14 18.52 29.79
C GLY A 177 -2.51 18.31 31.25
N ARG A 178 -1.88 17.37 31.96
CA ARG A 178 -2.08 17.16 33.42
C ARG A 178 -1.52 18.27 34.28
N GLN A 179 -0.42 18.89 33.87
CA GLN A 179 0.20 20.00 34.64
C GLN A 179 -0.61 21.29 34.53
N HIS A 180 -1.33 21.55 33.45
CA HIS A 180 -2.20 22.71 33.31
C HIS A 180 -3.56 22.56 34.02
N GLY A 181 -4.09 21.33 34.19
CA GLY A 181 -5.36 21.07 34.89
C GLY A 181 -5.31 21.27 36.39
N THR A 182 -4.13 21.31 37.04
CA THR A 182 -3.97 21.49 38.51
C THR A 182 -3.74 22.91 38.92
N ALA A 183 -3.59 23.86 38.01
CA ALA A 183 -3.33 25.29 38.32
C ALA A 183 -4.62 26.13 38.44
N ASP A 184 -5.78 25.63 38.01
CA ASP A 184 -7.04 26.37 37.97
C ASP A 184 -8.00 26.06 39.15
N GLU A 185 -7.54 25.24 40.13
CA GLU A 185 -8.31 24.90 41.35
C GLU A 185 -7.72 25.54 42.64
N ARG A 186 -7.12 26.72 42.55
CA ARG A 186 -6.71 27.48 43.78
C ARG A 186 -7.16 28.91 43.73
#